data_591c59102ac83e4c013b119a0ca57377
#
_entry.id   591c59102ac83e4c013b119a0ca57377
#
_cell.length_a   1.000
_cell.length_b   1.000
_cell.length_c   1.000
_cell.angle_alpha   90.00
_cell.angle_beta   90.00
_cell.angle_gamma   90.00
#
_symmetry.space_group_name_H-M   'P 1'
#
loop_
_entity.id
_entity.type
_entity.pdbx_description
1 polymer ?
#
loop_
_entity_poly.entity_id
_entity_poly.type
_entity_poly.pdbx_seq_one_letter_code
_entity_poly.pdbx_strand_id
1 'polypeptide(L)'
;MDKVLTFKQGRVPLLISMPHAGLKLTPAVKAGLIPEAQSLPDTDWHIPQLYDFASELGASTLAAEYSRFVIDLNRPQDDAPMYVGATTGLFPATLFDGVPLFREGLVPTKEERATYLEQIWKPYHQTLQQELNRMKDEFGYALLFDAHSIRSQIPHLFDGRLPDFNLGTFNGASCDPTLARDLEAICAEHPAYSHVLNGRFKGGHITRHYGSPVDNIHAVQL
;
A
#
# COMPACT_ATOMS: atom_id res chain seq x y z
N MET A 1 -0.41 4.11 23.77
CA MET A 1 -0.71 4.51 22.39
C MET A 1 -1.72 3.55 21.80
N ASP A 2 -2.65 4.02 21.00
CA ASP A 2 -3.58 3.15 20.30
C ASP A 2 -2.84 2.24 19.35
N LYS A 3 -3.40 1.05 19.10
CA LYS A 3 -2.89 0.08 18.12
C LYS A 3 -2.71 0.77 16.76
N VAL A 4 -1.49 0.73 16.19
CA VAL A 4 -1.14 1.42 14.94
C VAL A 4 -1.21 0.51 13.71
N LEU A 5 -1.12 -0.81 13.94
CA LEU A 5 -1.21 -1.84 12.91
C LEU A 5 -1.87 -3.10 13.47
N THR A 6 -2.39 -3.94 12.59
CA THR A 6 -2.78 -5.31 12.90
C THR A 6 -1.85 -6.25 12.14
N PHE A 7 -1.09 -7.05 12.90
CA PHE A 7 -0.22 -8.08 12.34
C PHE A 7 -0.66 -9.45 12.81
N LYS A 8 -0.70 -10.42 11.89
CA LYS A 8 -0.93 -11.82 12.17
C LYS A 8 0.12 -12.63 11.45
N GLN A 9 0.99 -13.29 12.20
CA GLN A 9 2.04 -14.15 11.65
C GLN A 9 1.43 -15.44 11.09
N GLY A 10 1.86 -15.79 9.89
CA GLY A 10 1.49 -17.02 9.20
C GLY A 10 2.55 -18.11 9.29
N ARG A 11 2.33 -19.19 8.51
CA ARG A 11 3.17 -20.40 8.47
C ARG A 11 3.72 -20.72 7.08
N VAL A 12 3.52 -19.86 6.11
CA VAL A 12 4.04 -19.96 4.73
C VAL A 12 4.80 -18.69 4.37
N PRO A 13 5.69 -18.70 3.40
CA PRO A 13 6.52 -17.55 3.02
C PRO A 13 5.74 -16.52 2.18
N LEU A 14 4.53 -16.15 2.60
CA LEU A 14 3.68 -15.14 1.98
C LEU A 14 3.22 -14.12 3.02
N LEU A 15 3.53 -12.85 2.80
CA LEU A 15 3.03 -11.70 3.56
C LEU A 15 2.11 -10.86 2.68
N ILE A 16 0.88 -10.64 3.12
CA ILE A 16 -0.07 -9.69 2.52
C ILE A 16 -0.02 -8.39 3.32
N SER A 17 0.47 -7.32 2.68
CA SER A 17 0.55 -5.96 3.20
C SER A 17 -0.68 -5.16 2.74
N MET A 18 -1.34 -4.46 3.65
CA MET A 18 -2.56 -3.66 3.41
C MET A 18 -2.36 -2.24 3.99
N PRO A 19 -1.49 -1.41 3.38
CA PRO A 19 -1.04 -0.14 3.96
C PRO A 19 -2.10 0.96 3.98
N HIS A 20 -3.12 0.86 3.14
CA HIS A 20 -4.15 1.89 2.97
C HIS A 20 -5.55 1.48 3.47
N ALA A 21 -5.64 0.37 4.22
CA ALA A 21 -6.90 -0.12 4.77
C ALA A 21 -7.32 0.60 6.06
N GLY A 22 -6.43 1.38 6.68
CA GLY A 22 -6.64 2.03 7.96
C GLY A 22 -7.68 3.15 7.93
N LEU A 23 -8.47 3.24 9.00
CA LEU A 23 -9.57 4.21 9.14
C LEU A 23 -9.36 5.19 10.30
N LYS A 24 -8.40 4.93 11.21
CA LYS A 24 -8.16 5.80 12.35
C LYS A 24 -7.56 7.13 11.90
N LEU A 25 -8.02 8.19 12.55
CA LEU A 25 -7.49 9.54 12.39
C LEU A 25 -6.92 10.01 13.72
N THR A 26 -5.84 10.79 13.68
CA THR A 26 -5.40 11.54 14.85
C THR A 26 -6.35 12.73 15.10
N PRO A 27 -6.44 13.25 16.33
CA PRO A 27 -7.31 14.39 16.63
C PRO A 27 -7.06 15.59 15.72
N ALA A 28 -5.79 15.91 15.43
CA ALA A 28 -5.41 17.02 14.57
C ALA A 28 -5.87 16.82 13.12
N VAL A 29 -5.59 15.64 12.55
CA VAL A 29 -6.05 15.30 11.18
C VAL A 29 -7.56 15.34 11.12
N LYS A 30 -8.27 14.68 12.04
CA LYS A 30 -9.74 14.67 12.08
C LYS A 30 -10.33 16.06 12.15
N ALA A 31 -9.76 16.94 13.00
CA ALA A 31 -10.20 18.33 13.12
C ALA A 31 -9.91 19.17 11.89
N GLY A 32 -8.84 18.86 11.13
CA GLY A 32 -8.41 19.62 9.97
C GLY A 32 -9.09 19.23 8.66
N LEU A 33 -9.63 18.02 8.52
CA LEU A 33 -10.23 17.56 7.26
C LEU A 33 -11.38 18.46 6.77
N ILE A 34 -11.45 18.65 5.46
CA ILE A 34 -12.63 19.22 4.81
C ILE A 34 -13.82 18.24 4.89
N PRO A 35 -15.08 18.69 4.73
CA PRO A 35 -16.25 17.81 4.81
C PRO A 35 -16.18 16.60 3.86
N GLU A 36 -15.72 16.80 2.64
CA GLU A 36 -15.60 15.77 1.59
C GLU A 36 -14.61 14.66 1.97
N ALA A 37 -13.56 15.00 2.75
CA ALA A 37 -12.55 14.07 3.19
C ALA A 37 -12.95 13.23 4.41
N GLN A 38 -14.02 13.60 5.12
CA GLN A 38 -14.45 12.93 6.36
C GLN A 38 -14.92 11.49 6.11
N SER A 39 -15.40 11.18 4.91
CA SER A 39 -15.78 9.83 4.50
C SER A 39 -14.59 8.95 4.11
N LEU A 40 -13.36 9.48 4.13
CA LEU A 40 -12.11 8.80 3.74
C LEU A 40 -12.18 8.20 2.33
N PRO A 41 -12.53 8.98 1.28
CA PRO A 41 -12.85 8.45 -0.05
C PRO A 41 -11.67 7.75 -0.75
N ASP A 42 -10.43 8.02 -0.34
CA ASP A 42 -9.22 7.45 -0.93
C ASP A 42 -8.67 6.25 -0.13
N THR A 43 -9.48 5.68 0.76
CA THR A 43 -9.16 4.46 1.50
C THR A 43 -9.32 3.23 0.61
N ASP A 44 -8.47 2.25 0.77
CA ASP A 44 -8.61 0.93 0.15
C ASP A 44 -9.67 0.12 0.92
N TRP A 45 -10.93 0.48 0.66
CA TRP A 45 -12.08 -0.07 1.38
C TRP A 45 -12.20 -1.57 1.22
N HIS A 46 -12.52 -2.26 2.34
CA HIS A 46 -12.80 -3.70 2.40
C HIS A 46 -11.63 -4.63 2.05
N ILE A 47 -10.43 -4.11 1.81
CA ILE A 47 -9.25 -4.94 1.51
C ILE A 47 -8.99 -6.02 2.59
N PRO A 48 -9.04 -5.73 3.91
CA PRO A 48 -8.88 -6.78 4.92
C PRO A 48 -9.95 -7.88 4.85
N GLN A 49 -11.17 -7.55 4.42
CA GLN A 49 -12.25 -8.53 4.23
C GLN A 49 -12.06 -9.35 2.94
N LEU A 50 -11.60 -8.69 1.86
CA LEU A 50 -11.29 -9.37 0.59
C LEU A 50 -10.19 -10.41 0.75
N TYR A 51 -9.22 -10.14 1.63
CA TYR A 51 -8.08 -11.02 1.89
C TYR A 51 -8.20 -11.84 3.18
N ASP A 52 -9.39 -12.02 3.77
CA ASP A 52 -9.57 -12.79 5.01
C ASP A 52 -9.19 -14.26 4.83
N PHE A 53 -9.38 -14.82 3.62
CA PHE A 53 -8.95 -16.16 3.22
C PHE A 53 -7.44 -16.39 3.35
N ALA A 54 -6.63 -15.32 3.40
CA ALA A 54 -5.17 -15.41 3.55
C ALA A 54 -4.77 -16.22 4.79
N SER A 55 -5.59 -16.16 5.84
CA SER A 55 -5.34 -16.93 7.07
C SER A 55 -5.53 -18.44 6.87
N GLU A 56 -6.41 -18.87 5.99
CA GLU A 56 -6.63 -20.28 5.63
C GLU A 56 -5.44 -20.81 4.81
N LEU A 57 -4.89 -19.97 3.94
CA LEU A 57 -3.65 -20.25 3.20
C LEU A 57 -2.42 -20.32 4.12
N GLY A 58 -2.52 -19.84 5.35
CA GLY A 58 -1.41 -19.73 6.28
C GLY A 58 -0.49 -18.54 6.00
N ALA A 59 -0.92 -17.57 5.21
CA ALA A 59 -0.17 -16.36 4.95
C ALA A 59 -0.12 -15.43 6.18
N SER A 60 0.96 -14.66 6.29
CA SER A 60 1.02 -13.52 7.23
C SER A 60 0.23 -12.34 6.68
N THR A 61 -0.40 -11.57 7.56
CA THR A 61 -1.13 -10.37 7.17
C THR A 61 -0.69 -9.17 8.01
N LEU A 62 -0.51 -8.03 7.36
CA LEU A 62 -0.15 -6.76 7.99
C LEU A 62 -1.06 -5.66 7.46
N ALA A 63 -1.93 -5.12 8.32
CA ALA A 63 -2.87 -4.07 7.95
C ALA A 63 -2.61 -2.78 8.75
N ALA A 64 -2.68 -1.64 8.09
CA ALA A 64 -2.66 -0.33 8.74
C ALA A 64 -3.94 -0.12 9.55
N GLU A 65 -3.82 0.55 10.69
CA GLU A 65 -4.97 1.02 11.49
C GLU A 65 -5.28 2.50 11.21
N TYR A 66 -4.25 3.30 10.94
CA TYR A 66 -4.42 4.71 10.59
C TYR A 66 -4.61 4.93 9.11
N SER A 67 -5.50 5.88 8.80
CA SER A 67 -5.76 6.31 7.42
C SER A 67 -4.51 6.87 6.75
N ARG A 68 -4.38 6.66 5.45
CA ARG A 68 -3.36 7.34 4.63
C ARG A 68 -3.41 8.87 4.72
N PHE A 69 -4.52 9.45 5.16
CA PHE A 69 -4.64 10.89 5.41
C PHE A 69 -3.85 11.36 6.63
N VAL A 70 -3.42 10.45 7.50
CA VAL A 70 -2.49 10.75 8.58
C VAL A 70 -1.05 10.65 8.07
N ILE A 71 -0.72 9.53 7.44
CA ILE A 71 0.58 9.27 6.81
C ILE A 71 0.43 8.14 5.80
N ASP A 72 0.96 8.31 4.59
CA ASP A 72 0.91 7.29 3.54
C ASP A 72 2.04 6.27 3.73
N LEU A 73 1.69 5.06 4.17
CA LEU A 73 2.65 3.98 4.44
C LEU A 73 3.27 3.40 3.16
N ASN A 74 2.73 3.71 1.98
CA ASN A 74 3.31 3.31 0.70
C ASN A 74 4.09 4.48 0.04
N ARG A 75 4.71 5.33 0.87
CA ARG A 75 5.63 6.40 0.48
C ARG A 75 6.92 6.32 1.29
N PRO A 76 8.08 6.72 0.72
CA PRO A 76 9.35 6.74 1.44
C PRO A 76 9.31 7.79 2.56
N GLN A 77 10.08 7.54 3.62
CA GLN A 77 10.11 8.41 4.80
C GLN A 77 10.66 9.82 4.55
N ASP A 78 11.45 9.99 3.50
CA ASP A 78 12.03 11.28 3.06
C ASP A 78 11.12 12.04 2.08
N ASP A 79 9.91 11.50 1.82
CA ASP A 79 8.93 12.05 0.89
C ASP A 79 9.46 12.25 -0.54
N ALA A 80 10.49 11.51 -0.94
CA ALA A 80 11.04 11.58 -2.29
C ALA A 80 9.97 11.23 -3.35
N PRO A 81 9.84 12.01 -4.43
CA PRO A 81 8.85 11.77 -5.47
C PRO A 81 9.07 10.41 -6.15
N MET A 82 8.05 9.56 -6.18
CA MET A 82 8.11 8.23 -6.80
C MET A 82 7.69 8.21 -8.26
N TYR A 83 6.94 9.21 -8.69
CA TYR A 83 6.37 9.32 -10.03
C TYR A 83 6.52 10.73 -10.59
N VAL A 84 6.60 10.83 -11.91
CA VAL A 84 6.48 12.11 -12.62
C VAL A 84 4.99 12.41 -12.81
N GLY A 85 4.54 13.61 -12.48
CA GLY A 85 3.15 14.06 -12.61
C GLY A 85 2.37 14.01 -11.29
N ALA A 86 1.04 14.02 -11.37
CA ALA A 86 0.16 14.05 -10.21
C ALA A 86 0.31 12.79 -9.34
N THR A 87 0.63 12.99 -8.07
CA THR A 87 0.80 11.93 -7.07
C THR A 87 0.60 12.50 -5.67
N THR A 88 0.27 11.65 -4.72
CA THR A 88 0.26 12.01 -3.30
C THR A 88 1.63 11.79 -2.69
N GLY A 89 2.03 12.62 -1.72
CA GLY A 89 3.25 12.46 -0.92
C GLY A 89 3.04 11.60 0.32
N LEU A 90 4.09 11.54 1.16
CA LEU A 90 4.05 10.87 2.48
C LEU A 90 2.95 11.45 3.38
N PHE A 91 2.75 12.76 3.32
CA PHE A 91 1.67 13.48 3.97
C PHE A 91 0.75 14.08 2.91
N PRO A 92 -0.33 13.38 2.50
CA PRO A 92 -1.21 13.84 1.43
C PRO A 92 -1.76 15.24 1.71
N ALA A 93 -1.65 16.13 0.72
CA ALA A 93 -2.19 17.48 0.79
C ALA A 93 -3.53 17.61 0.07
N THR A 94 -3.85 16.67 -0.81
CA THR A 94 -5.07 16.64 -1.62
C THR A 94 -5.71 15.27 -1.60
N LEU A 95 -7.01 15.22 -1.85
CA LEU A 95 -7.71 14.01 -2.29
C LEU A 95 -7.22 13.59 -3.69
N PHE A 96 -7.52 12.39 -4.10
CA PHE A 96 -7.23 11.89 -5.46
C PHE A 96 -7.86 12.74 -6.57
N ASP A 97 -8.94 13.43 -6.27
CA ASP A 97 -9.60 14.38 -7.20
C ASP A 97 -8.91 15.75 -7.25
N GLY A 98 -7.80 15.96 -6.54
CA GLY A 98 -7.04 17.20 -6.51
C GLY A 98 -7.59 18.26 -5.54
N VAL A 99 -8.69 17.99 -4.86
CA VAL A 99 -9.26 18.90 -3.85
C VAL A 99 -8.34 18.94 -2.62
N PRO A 100 -8.03 20.11 -2.04
CA PRO A 100 -7.25 20.20 -0.80
C PRO A 100 -7.84 19.31 0.30
N LEU A 101 -6.99 18.54 0.99
CA LEU A 101 -7.42 17.60 2.03
C LEU A 101 -7.84 18.31 3.33
N PHE A 102 -7.17 19.41 3.64
CA PHE A 102 -7.33 20.15 4.90
C PHE A 102 -7.94 21.52 4.69
N ARG A 103 -8.69 21.97 5.67
CA ARG A 103 -9.12 23.37 5.77
C ARG A 103 -7.91 24.28 5.98
N GLU A 104 -8.01 25.51 5.50
CA GLU A 104 -6.93 26.49 5.62
C GLU A 104 -6.48 26.66 7.09
N GLY A 105 -5.16 26.63 7.30
CA GLY A 105 -4.55 26.76 8.63
C GLY A 105 -4.65 25.52 9.53
N LEU A 106 -5.27 24.43 9.09
CA LEU A 106 -5.49 23.22 9.90
C LEU A 106 -4.71 21.99 9.38
N VAL A 107 -3.66 22.23 8.62
CA VAL A 107 -2.72 21.18 8.19
C VAL A 107 -1.88 20.73 9.40
N PRO A 108 -1.66 19.42 9.61
CA PRO A 108 -0.79 18.94 10.68
C PRO A 108 0.59 19.60 10.68
N THR A 109 1.07 19.99 11.87
CA THR A 109 2.37 20.66 12.06
C THR A 109 3.54 19.73 11.73
N LYS A 110 4.76 20.28 11.64
CA LYS A 110 5.97 19.47 11.45
C LYS A 110 6.21 18.50 12.59
N GLU A 111 5.92 18.90 13.82
CA GLU A 111 6.07 18.10 15.03
C GLU A 111 5.08 16.94 15.07
N GLU A 112 3.83 17.18 14.65
CA GLU A 112 2.82 16.13 14.50
C GLU A 112 3.21 15.14 13.40
N ARG A 113 3.67 15.62 12.23
CA ARG A 113 4.15 14.76 11.14
C ARG A 113 5.37 13.94 11.55
N ALA A 114 6.32 14.51 12.29
CA ALA A 114 7.45 13.77 12.85
C ALA A 114 6.97 12.67 13.80
N THR A 115 5.95 12.95 14.62
CA THR A 115 5.33 11.96 15.50
C THR A 115 4.66 10.84 14.71
N TYR A 116 3.95 11.15 13.63
CA TYR A 116 3.31 10.12 12.77
C TYR A 116 4.35 9.23 12.10
N LEU A 117 5.47 9.81 11.65
CA LEU A 117 6.58 9.04 11.09
C LEU A 117 7.15 8.05 12.12
N GLU A 118 7.44 8.52 13.34
CA GLU A 118 8.04 7.67 14.38
C GLU A 118 7.08 6.60 14.91
N GLN A 119 5.81 6.95 15.06
CA GLN A 119 4.87 6.14 15.82
C GLN A 119 3.92 5.31 14.96
N ILE A 120 3.81 5.59 13.65
CA ILE A 120 2.92 4.88 12.73
C ILE A 120 3.73 4.27 11.58
N TRP A 121 4.47 5.09 10.83
CA TRP A 121 5.22 4.63 9.66
C TRP A 121 6.33 3.64 10.04
N LYS A 122 7.20 4.01 10.97
CA LYS A 122 8.33 3.16 11.37
C LYS A 122 7.88 1.80 11.94
N PRO A 123 6.92 1.70 12.87
CA PRO A 123 6.45 0.41 13.37
C PRO A 123 5.88 -0.49 12.27
N TYR A 124 5.15 0.08 11.30
CA TYR A 124 4.63 -0.69 10.16
C TYR A 124 5.76 -1.29 9.33
N HIS A 125 6.72 -0.46 8.92
CA HIS A 125 7.86 -0.87 8.10
C HIS A 125 8.83 -1.81 8.86
N GLN A 126 9.02 -1.61 10.17
CA GLN A 126 9.79 -2.54 11.01
C GLN A 126 9.13 -3.92 11.07
N THR A 127 7.81 -3.99 11.27
CA THR A 127 7.06 -5.26 11.28
C THR A 127 7.17 -5.97 9.92
N LEU A 128 7.02 -5.21 8.83
CA LEU A 128 7.14 -5.73 7.47
C LEU A 128 8.53 -6.33 7.22
N GLN A 129 9.59 -5.58 7.54
CA GLN A 129 10.98 -6.05 7.37
C GLN A 129 11.29 -7.27 8.24
N GLN A 130 10.86 -7.26 9.49
CA GLN A 130 11.08 -8.40 10.40
C GLN A 130 10.41 -9.67 9.88
N GLU A 131 9.19 -9.56 9.36
CA GLU A 131 8.48 -10.72 8.85
C GLU A 131 9.08 -11.26 7.55
N LEU A 132 9.52 -10.39 6.64
CA LEU A 132 10.22 -10.79 5.41
C LEU A 132 11.55 -11.47 5.75
N ASN A 133 12.31 -10.97 6.72
CA ASN A 133 13.54 -11.60 7.18
C ASN A 133 13.26 -12.97 7.79
N ARG A 134 12.26 -13.08 8.67
CA ARG A 134 11.87 -14.38 9.25
C ARG A 134 11.52 -15.39 8.16
N MET A 135 10.72 -15.00 7.17
CA MET A 135 10.35 -15.89 6.07
C MET A 135 11.58 -16.34 5.28
N LYS A 136 12.49 -15.42 4.96
CA LYS A 136 13.74 -15.73 4.26
C LYS A 136 14.59 -16.70 5.07
N ASP A 137 14.73 -16.49 6.38
CA ASP A 137 15.53 -17.35 7.26
C ASP A 137 14.91 -18.74 7.40
N GLU A 138 13.58 -18.85 7.48
CA GLU A 138 12.87 -20.12 7.69
C GLU A 138 12.68 -20.92 6.39
N PHE A 139 12.37 -20.24 5.27
CA PHE A 139 11.98 -20.89 4.01
C PHE A 139 12.98 -20.70 2.87
N GLY A 140 13.99 -19.85 3.04
CA GLY A 140 14.97 -19.51 2.01
C GLY A 140 14.50 -18.40 1.05
N TYR A 141 13.23 -17.98 1.14
CA TYR A 141 12.65 -16.88 0.34
C TYR A 141 11.44 -16.26 1.03
N ALA A 142 11.02 -15.09 0.56
CA ALA A 142 9.82 -14.42 0.99
C ALA A 142 9.02 -13.85 -0.22
N LEU A 143 7.70 -13.95 -0.15
CA LEU A 143 6.77 -13.33 -1.09
C LEU A 143 6.00 -12.22 -0.37
N LEU A 144 6.10 -11.00 -0.88
CA LEU A 144 5.35 -9.85 -0.42
C LEU A 144 4.27 -9.49 -1.45
N PHE A 145 3.02 -9.53 -1.04
CA PHE A 145 1.89 -9.11 -1.84
C PHE A 145 1.33 -7.82 -1.24
N ASP A 146 1.54 -6.69 -1.94
CA ASP A 146 1.10 -5.37 -1.50
C ASP A 146 -0.29 -5.10 -2.07
N ALA A 147 -1.31 -5.31 -1.23
CA ALA A 147 -2.71 -5.36 -1.62
C ALA A 147 -3.36 -3.96 -1.54
N HIS A 148 -3.91 -3.53 -2.66
CA HIS A 148 -4.56 -2.23 -2.81
C HIS A 148 -5.92 -2.31 -3.50
N SER A 149 -6.64 -1.22 -3.43
CA SER A 149 -7.77 -0.92 -4.33
C SER A 149 -7.77 0.57 -4.69
N ILE A 150 -8.35 0.88 -5.83
CA ILE A 150 -8.51 2.26 -6.29
C ILE A 150 -9.73 2.35 -7.20
N ARG A 151 -10.36 3.50 -7.24
CA ARG A 151 -11.44 3.79 -8.22
C ARG A 151 -10.90 3.64 -9.64
N SER A 152 -11.67 2.99 -10.51
CA SER A 152 -11.26 2.71 -11.90
C SER A 152 -11.11 3.96 -12.76
N GLN A 153 -11.64 5.11 -12.33
CA GLN A 153 -11.55 6.39 -13.03
C GLN A 153 -11.27 7.51 -12.03
N ILE A 154 -10.15 8.20 -12.20
CA ILE A 154 -9.76 9.38 -11.44
C ILE A 154 -9.07 10.35 -12.41
N PRO A 155 -9.83 11.22 -13.11
CA PRO A 155 -9.28 12.07 -14.18
C PRO A 155 -8.12 12.97 -13.75
N HIS A 156 -8.02 13.31 -12.47
CA HIS A 156 -6.91 14.10 -11.94
C HIS A 156 -5.58 13.31 -11.91
N LEU A 157 -5.65 11.98 -11.74
CA LEU A 157 -4.45 11.13 -11.62
C LEU A 157 -4.08 10.41 -12.91
N PHE A 158 -5.06 10.05 -13.74
CA PHE A 158 -4.84 9.32 -14.98
C PHE A 158 -6.05 9.45 -15.93
N ASP A 159 -5.79 9.33 -17.22
CA ASP A 159 -6.83 9.34 -18.23
C ASP A 159 -7.51 7.97 -18.37
N GLY A 160 -8.81 8.00 -18.73
CA GLY A 160 -9.58 6.80 -19.05
C GLY A 160 -9.96 5.94 -17.86
N ARG A 161 -10.03 4.64 -18.08
CA ARG A 161 -10.41 3.63 -17.11
C ARG A 161 -9.27 2.63 -16.89
N LEU A 162 -8.95 2.35 -15.62
CA LEU A 162 -8.01 1.29 -15.26
C LEU A 162 -8.56 -0.10 -15.60
N PRO A 163 -7.72 -1.05 -15.98
CA PRO A 163 -8.05 -2.47 -15.91
C PRO A 163 -8.46 -2.90 -14.50
N ASP A 164 -9.18 -4.02 -14.40
CA ASP A 164 -9.66 -4.54 -13.12
C ASP A 164 -8.48 -4.98 -12.23
N PHE A 165 -7.48 -5.66 -12.80
CA PHE A 165 -6.25 -6.04 -12.11
C PHE A 165 -5.04 -5.27 -12.65
N ASN A 166 -4.34 -4.58 -11.76
CA ASN A 166 -3.15 -3.79 -12.09
C ASN A 166 -1.94 -4.36 -11.35
N LEU A 167 -1.25 -5.32 -11.95
CA LEU A 167 -0.06 -5.94 -11.38
C LEU A 167 1.15 -5.01 -11.52
N GLY A 168 1.83 -4.74 -10.42
CA GLY A 168 3.04 -3.91 -10.38
C GLY A 168 4.24 -4.68 -9.84
N THR A 169 5.31 -4.78 -10.64
CA THR A 169 6.55 -5.47 -10.28
C THR A 169 7.79 -4.58 -10.44
N PHE A 170 7.58 -3.27 -10.36
CA PHE A 170 8.62 -2.27 -10.63
C PHE A 170 9.36 -2.53 -11.94
N ASN A 171 8.60 -2.78 -13.01
CA ASN A 171 9.10 -3.18 -14.33
C ASN A 171 10.00 -4.45 -14.29
N GLY A 172 9.67 -5.39 -13.43
CA GLY A 172 10.41 -6.65 -13.23
C GLY A 172 11.55 -6.58 -12.23
N ALA A 173 11.81 -5.43 -11.60
CA ALA A 173 12.92 -5.28 -10.66
C ALA A 173 12.60 -5.82 -9.25
N SER A 174 11.31 -5.98 -8.88
CA SER A 174 10.90 -6.36 -7.53
C SER A 174 10.55 -7.85 -7.35
N CYS A 175 10.48 -8.64 -8.42
CA CYS A 175 10.22 -10.08 -8.33
C CYS A 175 10.86 -10.85 -9.47
N ASP A 176 10.96 -12.18 -9.30
CA ASP A 176 11.41 -13.07 -10.38
C ASP A 176 10.49 -12.98 -11.59
N PRO A 177 11.02 -12.95 -12.82
CA PRO A 177 10.22 -12.89 -14.05
C PRO A 177 9.23 -14.06 -14.21
N THR A 178 9.52 -15.23 -13.64
CA THR A 178 8.62 -16.39 -13.69
C THR A 178 7.38 -16.11 -12.85
N LEU A 179 7.55 -15.58 -11.61
CA LEU A 179 6.43 -15.20 -10.77
C LEU A 179 5.52 -14.17 -11.44
N ALA A 180 6.09 -13.14 -12.08
CA ALA A 180 5.31 -12.14 -12.79
C ALA A 180 4.49 -12.74 -13.95
N ARG A 181 5.07 -13.65 -14.74
CA ARG A 181 4.39 -14.36 -15.82
C ARG A 181 3.26 -15.27 -15.32
N ASP A 182 3.51 -15.99 -14.21
CA ASP A 182 2.53 -16.90 -13.65
C ASP A 182 1.31 -16.14 -13.13
N LEU A 183 1.52 -14.99 -12.47
CA LEU A 183 0.44 -14.11 -12.01
C LEU A 183 -0.36 -13.53 -13.19
N GLU A 184 0.31 -13.11 -14.26
CA GLU A 184 -0.35 -12.62 -15.47
C GLU A 184 -1.15 -13.74 -16.17
N ALA A 185 -0.60 -14.96 -16.23
CA ALA A 185 -1.30 -16.14 -16.77
C ALA A 185 -2.56 -16.47 -15.96
N ILE A 186 -2.50 -16.43 -14.62
CA ILE A 186 -3.67 -16.62 -13.75
C ILE A 186 -4.74 -15.57 -14.06
N CYS A 187 -4.37 -14.30 -14.21
CA CYS A 187 -5.33 -13.25 -14.58
C CYS A 187 -5.97 -13.54 -15.96
N ALA A 188 -5.19 -14.03 -16.93
CA ALA A 188 -5.66 -14.35 -18.27
C ALA A 188 -6.65 -15.54 -18.32
N GLU A 189 -6.59 -16.46 -17.35
CA GLU A 189 -7.57 -17.55 -17.18
C GLU A 189 -8.96 -17.05 -16.78
N HIS A 190 -9.08 -15.79 -16.36
CA HIS A 190 -10.34 -15.16 -15.93
C HIS A 190 -10.74 -14.01 -16.89
N PRO A 191 -11.21 -14.32 -18.11
CA PRO A 191 -11.44 -13.30 -19.17
C PRO A 191 -12.59 -12.32 -18.86
N ALA A 192 -13.35 -12.56 -17.78
CA ALA A 192 -14.35 -11.61 -17.29
C ALA A 192 -13.72 -10.34 -16.71
N TYR A 193 -12.42 -10.39 -16.36
CA TYR A 193 -11.66 -9.29 -15.78
C TYR A 193 -10.51 -8.87 -16.69
N SER A 194 -10.37 -7.58 -16.88
CA SER A 194 -9.21 -7.01 -17.57
C SER A 194 -8.00 -6.90 -16.65
N HIS A 195 -6.79 -7.10 -17.18
CA HIS A 195 -5.56 -7.00 -16.41
C HIS A 195 -4.45 -6.30 -17.17
N VAL A 196 -3.45 -5.81 -16.45
CA VAL A 196 -2.22 -5.26 -16.99
C VAL A 196 -1.06 -5.48 -16.03
N LEU A 197 0.10 -5.83 -16.58
CA LEU A 197 1.37 -5.87 -15.85
C LEU A 197 2.16 -4.57 -16.10
N ASN A 198 2.53 -3.89 -15.00
CA ASN A 198 3.30 -2.64 -15.03
C ASN A 198 2.69 -1.53 -15.90
N GLY A 199 1.37 -1.40 -15.88
CA GLY A 199 0.64 -0.32 -16.55
C GLY A 199 0.84 1.03 -15.85
N ARG A 200 -0.26 1.69 -15.46
CA ARG A 200 -0.20 2.96 -14.70
C ARG A 200 0.45 2.77 -13.33
N PHE A 201 0.15 1.69 -12.63
CA PHE A 201 0.71 1.35 -11.34
C PHE A 201 1.77 0.27 -11.48
N LYS A 202 3.03 0.65 -11.27
CA LYS A 202 4.20 -0.23 -11.42
C LYS A 202 4.76 -0.75 -10.12
N GLY A 203 4.10 -0.44 -9.01
CA GLY A 203 4.57 -0.70 -7.65
C GLY A 203 4.86 0.59 -6.89
N GLY A 204 4.35 0.69 -5.66
CA GLY A 204 4.60 1.76 -4.71
C GLY A 204 5.93 1.60 -3.96
N HIS A 205 6.11 2.37 -2.89
CA HIS A 205 7.33 2.32 -2.07
C HIS A 205 7.58 0.90 -1.51
N ILE A 206 6.56 0.26 -0.96
CA ILE A 206 6.67 -1.07 -0.37
C ILE A 206 7.19 -2.07 -1.40
N THR A 207 6.59 -2.15 -2.58
CA THR A 207 7.03 -3.04 -3.65
C THR A 207 8.47 -2.78 -4.09
N ARG A 208 8.84 -1.50 -4.28
CA ARG A 208 10.17 -1.12 -4.77
C ARG A 208 11.26 -1.29 -3.75
N HIS A 209 10.96 -1.00 -2.49
CA HIS A 209 11.94 -0.99 -1.41
C HIS A 209 12.26 -2.40 -0.89
N TYR A 210 11.23 -3.24 -0.80
CA TYR A 210 11.38 -4.58 -0.22
C TYR A 210 11.63 -5.67 -1.25
N GLY A 211 11.19 -5.50 -2.50
CA GLY A 211 11.47 -6.46 -3.56
C GLY A 211 12.94 -6.46 -3.93
N SER A 212 13.62 -7.58 -3.66
CA SER A 212 15.03 -7.84 -3.98
C SER A 212 15.19 -9.30 -4.41
N PRO A 213 14.93 -9.63 -5.70
CA PRO A 213 15.01 -11.01 -6.19
C PRO A 213 16.38 -11.66 -5.99
N VAL A 214 17.45 -10.87 -6.02
CA VAL A 214 18.81 -11.34 -5.74
C VAL A 214 18.98 -11.84 -4.30
N ASP A 215 18.13 -11.36 -3.39
CA ASP A 215 18.08 -11.76 -2.00
C ASP A 215 16.95 -12.75 -1.71
N ASN A 216 16.29 -13.29 -2.74
CA ASN A 216 15.12 -14.16 -2.63
C ASN A 216 13.92 -13.50 -1.93
N ILE A 217 13.78 -12.19 -2.04
CA ILE A 217 12.59 -11.46 -1.59
C ILE A 217 11.87 -10.92 -2.83
N HIS A 218 10.66 -11.42 -3.08
CA HIS A 218 9.88 -11.05 -4.25
C HIS A 218 8.67 -10.25 -3.82
N ALA A 219 8.47 -9.07 -4.43
CA ALA A 219 7.35 -8.19 -4.11
C ALA A 219 6.51 -7.90 -5.37
N VAL A 220 5.19 -8.02 -5.20
CA VAL A 220 4.20 -7.67 -6.22
C VAL A 220 3.12 -6.83 -5.59
N GLN A 221 2.72 -5.76 -6.28
CA GLN A 221 1.54 -4.95 -5.94
C GLN A 221 0.36 -5.36 -6.80
N LEU A 222 -0.82 -5.42 -6.24
CA LEU A 222 -2.10 -5.55 -6.95
C LEU A 222 -3.06 -4.46 -6.48
#